data_f9e55c1086b909c006f8c7e5e3428b8d
#
_entry.id   f9e55c1086b909c006f8c7e5e3428b8d
#
_cell.length_a   1.000
_cell.length_b   1.000
_cell.length_c   1.000
_cell.angle_alpha   90.00
_cell.angle_beta   90.00
_cell.angle_gamma   90.00
#
_symmetry.space_group_name_H-M   'P 1'
#
loop_
_entity.id
_entity.type
_entity.pdbx_description
1 polymer ?
#
loop_
_entity_poly.entity_id
_entity_poly.type
_entity_poly.pdbx_seq_one_letter_code
_entity_poly.pdbx_strand_id
1 'polypeptide(L)' 'MYFQRLRDLREDKDLNQTQTAEMLGIKQTVYSRYKRGFQTIPVEHVLTLADFYDVSTDYIFGRTNNKTTAK' A
#
# COMPACT_ATOMS: atom_id res chain seq x y z
N MET A 1 5.56 7.22 8.26
CA MET A 1 4.75 6.12 8.83
C MET A 1 4.98 4.86 8.01
N TYR A 2 5.24 3.76 8.67
CA TYR A 2 5.50 2.48 8.01
C TYR A 2 4.24 1.63 7.99
N PHE A 3 3.85 1.19 6.81
CA PHE A 3 2.64 0.39 6.65
C PHE A 3 3.01 -1.07 6.41
N GLN A 4 3.12 -1.83 7.49
CA GLN A 4 3.48 -3.25 7.42
C GLN A 4 2.55 -4.03 6.51
N ARG A 5 1.26 -3.72 6.53
CA ARG A 5 0.27 -4.46 5.74
C ARG A 5 0.41 -4.25 4.24
N LEU A 6 0.92 -3.09 3.81
CA LEU A 6 1.20 -2.88 2.39
C LEU A 6 2.31 -3.81 1.90
N ARG A 7 3.33 -4.02 2.73
CA ARG A 7 4.39 -4.97 2.41
C ARG A 7 3.83 -6.39 2.34
N ASP A 8 3.02 -6.79 3.32
CA ASP A 8 2.44 -8.12 3.36
C ASP A 8 1.57 -8.38 2.13
N LEU A 9 0.73 -7.41 1.75
CA LEU A 9 -0.12 -7.53 0.57
C LEU A 9 0.69 -7.62 -0.71
N ARG A 10 1.77 -6.85 -0.80
CA ARG A 10 2.67 -6.88 -1.96
C ARG A 10 3.33 -8.25 -2.10
N GLU A 11 3.82 -8.81 -1.00
CA GLU A 11 4.46 -10.11 -0.99
C GLU A 11 3.47 -11.22 -1.34
N ASP A 12 2.23 -11.13 -0.87
CA ASP A 12 1.17 -12.09 -1.20
C ASP A 12 0.90 -12.16 -2.70
N LYS A 13 1.11 -11.07 -3.42
CA LYS A 13 0.91 -11.01 -4.87
C LYS A 13 2.21 -11.19 -5.65
N ASP A 14 3.30 -11.50 -4.97
CA ASP A 14 4.62 -11.68 -5.59
C ASP A 14 5.09 -10.44 -6.37
N LEU A 15 4.74 -9.26 -5.88
CA LEU A 15 5.15 -8.01 -6.50
C LEU A 15 6.42 -7.47 -5.84
N ASN A 16 7.32 -6.92 -6.65
CA ASN A 16 8.45 -6.19 -6.12
C ASN A 16 8.15 -4.70 -5.99
N GLN A 17 9.07 -3.95 -5.39
CA GLN A 17 8.88 -2.52 -5.17
C GLN A 17 8.76 -1.74 -6.48
N THR A 18 9.53 -2.14 -7.50
CA THR A 18 9.51 -1.47 -8.80
C THR A 18 8.14 -1.62 -9.47
N GLN A 19 7.58 -2.82 -9.45
CA GLN A 19 6.27 -3.07 -10.03
C GLN A 19 5.18 -2.27 -9.33
N THR A 20 5.23 -2.20 -8.00
CA THR A 20 4.25 -1.43 -7.23
C THR A 20 4.38 0.07 -7.51
N ALA A 21 5.60 0.58 -7.61
CA ALA A 21 5.84 1.98 -7.94
C ALA A 21 5.31 2.32 -9.33
N GLU A 22 5.54 1.44 -10.30
CA GLU A 22 5.02 1.63 -11.66
C GLU A 22 3.49 1.70 -11.67
N MET A 23 2.84 0.83 -10.90
CA MET A 23 1.39 0.83 -10.79
C MET A 23 0.86 2.16 -10.24
N LEU A 24 1.59 2.76 -9.31
CA LEU A 24 1.23 4.04 -8.73
C LEU A 24 1.67 5.24 -9.58
N GLY A 25 2.45 5.02 -10.63
CA GLY A 25 2.97 6.09 -11.47
C GLY A 25 4.06 6.92 -10.79
N ILE A 26 4.79 6.33 -9.86
CA ILE A 26 5.87 7.00 -9.13
C ILE A 26 7.19 6.25 -9.32
N LYS A 27 8.29 6.90 -8.95
CA LYS A 27 9.60 6.27 -8.99
C LYS A 27 9.76 5.30 -7.83
N GLN A 28 10.53 4.25 -8.04
CA GLN A 28 10.81 3.26 -7.01
C GLN A 28 11.48 3.88 -5.78
N THR A 29 12.30 4.91 -5.97
CA THR A 29 12.92 5.63 -4.86
C THR A 29 11.89 6.33 -3.98
N VAL A 30 10.84 6.89 -4.57
CA VAL A 30 9.74 7.52 -3.82
C VAL A 30 8.96 6.47 -3.03
N TYR A 31 8.64 5.35 -3.67
CA TYR A 31 7.94 4.25 -3.01
C TYR A 31 8.76 3.73 -1.82
N SER A 32 10.07 3.61 -1.98
CA SER A 32 10.97 3.17 -0.91
C SER A 32 10.91 4.12 0.30
N ARG A 33 10.77 5.42 0.07
CA ARG A 33 10.62 6.39 1.16
C ARG A 33 9.31 6.20 1.92
N TYR A 34 8.23 5.92 1.20
CA TYR A 34 6.95 5.61 1.83
C TYR A 34 7.08 4.37 2.71
N LYS A 35 7.68 3.32 2.20
CA LYS A 35 7.86 2.07 2.90
C LYS A 35 8.68 2.24 4.18
N ARG A 36 9.71 3.10 4.14
CA ARG A 36 10.58 3.34 5.28
C ARG A 36 10.01 4.34 6.29
N GLY A 37 8.89 4.95 5.98
CA GLY A 37 8.25 5.93 6.84
C GLY A 37 8.87 7.31 6.78
N PHE A 38 9.71 7.60 5.78
CA PHE A 38 10.30 8.92 5.61
C PHE A 38 9.33 9.93 5.02
N GLN A 39 8.29 9.46 4.35
CA GLN A 39 7.24 10.30 3.80
C GLN A 39 5.89 9.65 4.05
N THR A 40 4.88 10.47 4.24
CA THR A 40 3.50 10.00 4.34
C THR A 40 2.98 9.67 2.94
N ILE A 41 2.34 8.51 2.79
CA ILE A 41 1.72 8.13 1.53
C ILE A 41 0.51 9.02 1.29
N PRO A 42 0.40 9.69 0.13
CA PRO A 42 -0.80 10.46 -0.20
C PRO A 42 -2.05 9.58 -0.18
N VAL A 43 -3.18 10.17 0.23
CA VAL A 43 -4.44 9.44 0.33
C VAL A 43 -4.81 8.79 -1.00
N GLU A 44 -4.60 9.49 -2.11
CA GLU A 44 -4.91 8.95 -3.45
C GLU A 44 -4.15 7.66 -3.77
N HIS A 45 -2.90 7.54 -3.30
CA HIS A 45 -2.13 6.31 -3.48
C HIS A 45 -2.63 5.20 -2.57
N VAL A 46 -3.05 5.53 -1.34
CA VAL A 46 -3.63 4.56 -0.43
C VAL A 46 -4.93 4.00 -1.02
N LEU A 47 -5.76 4.86 -1.60
CA LEU A 47 -6.99 4.43 -2.25
C LEU A 47 -6.71 3.52 -3.45
N THR A 48 -5.72 3.88 -4.27
CA THR A 48 -5.32 3.06 -5.41
C THR A 48 -4.84 1.68 -4.96
N LEU A 49 -4.02 1.63 -3.91
CA LEU A 49 -3.52 0.37 -3.37
C LEU A 49 -4.65 -0.47 -2.77
N ALA A 50 -5.59 0.15 -2.07
CA ALA A 50 -6.73 -0.55 -1.50
C ALA A 50 -7.56 -1.20 -2.60
N ASP A 51 -7.82 -0.48 -3.68
CA ASP A 51 -8.56 -1.02 -4.83
C ASP A 51 -7.79 -2.15 -5.50
N PHE A 52 -6.49 -1.96 -5.70
CA PHE A 52 -5.66 -2.96 -6.36
C PHE A 52 -5.59 -4.26 -5.55
N TYR A 53 -5.42 -4.16 -4.24
CA TYR A 53 -5.34 -5.33 -3.36
C TYR A 53 -6.71 -5.85 -2.93
N ASP A 54 -7.78 -5.12 -3.28
CA ASP A 54 -9.15 -5.47 -2.90
C ASP A 54 -9.31 -5.59 -1.39
N VAL A 55 -8.82 -4.60 -0.67
CA VAL A 55 -8.92 -4.52 0.79
C VAL A 55 -9.41 -3.14 1.20
N SER A 56 -9.89 -3.01 2.45
CA SER A 56 -10.29 -1.72 2.97
C SER A 56 -9.08 -0.85 3.31
N THR A 57 -9.26 0.46 3.27
CA THR A 57 -8.23 1.39 3.74
C THR A 57 -7.97 1.21 5.24
N ASP A 58 -9.02 0.88 6.01
CA ASP A 58 -8.87 0.60 7.44
C ASP A 58 -7.93 -0.58 7.68
N TYR A 59 -7.99 -1.60 6.85
CA TYR A 59 -7.06 -2.72 6.95
C TYR A 59 -5.61 -2.25 6.71
N ILE A 60 -5.39 -1.42 5.70
CA ILE A 60 -4.05 -0.89 5.39
C ILE A 60 -3.50 -0.08 6.56
N PHE A 61 -4.35 0.73 7.19
CA PHE A 61 -3.96 1.55 8.34
C PHE A 61 -3.86 0.77 9.65
N GLY A 62 -4.23 -0.52 9.65
CA GLY A 62 -4.18 -1.33 10.86
C GLY A 62 -5.33 -1.10 11.83
N ARG A 63 -6.42 -0.47 11.38
CA ARG A 63 -7.59 -0.18 12.23
C ARG A 63 -8.52 -1.37 12.35
N THR A 64 -8.41 -2.35 11.46
CA THR A 64 -9.19 -3.57 11.49
C THR A 64 -8.34 -4.71 10.98
N ASN A 65 -8.64 -5.94 11.41
CA ASN A 65 -8.03 -7.16 10.88
C ASN A 65 -8.82 -7.75 9.71
N ASN A 66 -9.96 -7.13 9.37
CA ASN A 66 -10.81 -7.59 8.28
C ASN A 66 -10.38 -6.96 6.97
N LYS A 67 -9.94 -7.76 6.02
CA LYS A 67 -9.51 -7.30 4.69
C LYS A 67 -10.68 -6.80 3.85
N THR A 68 -11.88 -7.27 4.12
CA THR A 68 -13.06 -6.97 3.28
C THR A 68 -13.38 -5.49 3.35
N THR A 69 -13.63 -4.89 2.17
CA THR A 69 -14.13 -3.52 2.12
C THR A 69 -15.55 -3.49 2.68
N ALA A 70 -15.79 -2.58 3.60
CA ALA A 70 -17.13 -2.35 4.10
C ALA A 70 -17.95 -1.67 3.00
N LYS A 71 -19.12 -2.20 2.72
CA LYS A 71 -20.02 -1.61 1.75
C LYS A 71 -21.33 -1.28 2.40
#